data_a640a764b077acf8ffacdd07687c25bc
#
_entry.id   a640a764b077acf8ffacdd07687c25bc
#
_cell.length_a   1.000
_cell.length_b   1.000
_cell.length_c   1.000
_cell.angle_alpha   90.00
_cell.angle_beta   90.00
_cell.angle_gamma   90.00
#
_symmetry.space_group_name_H-M   'P 1'
#
loop_
_entity.id
_entity.type
_entity.pdbx_description
1 polymer ?
#
loop_
_entity_poly.entity_id
_entity_poly.type
_entity_poly.pdbx_seq_one_letter_code
_entity_poly.pdbx_strand_id
1 'polypeptide(L)'
;MRTLSVCNLKGGVGKTTTVVNMAGVLAVEFNKKVLVVDNDQQGNASQFFCVFDIDASGTAEVLCMEENIRDCIRKTNNPNIDVLPANMNLAAANRELMIKSGEMPREIRLREALLELRHEYVFAIIDNGPNLDFSFDNSLVATNDYIVPVKIDKWAFYGVSFVQQRVKAMSQYWNPNINFVGCLVTMQHNTNALEREGEEWLEKGHESTGQQRYKMLNTKIKYSPRVNDATFSSEFIGERSARSMAAKNYRDLAAEYLRFVENN
;
A
#
# COMPACT_ATOMS: atom_id res chain seq x y z
N MET A 1 -3.63 10.59 -12.90
CA MET A 1 -3.23 9.99 -11.60
C MET A 1 -3.11 8.48 -11.76
N ARG A 2 -2.02 7.88 -11.32
CA ARG A 2 -1.86 6.41 -11.27
C ARG A 2 -1.95 5.94 -9.83
N THR A 3 -2.69 4.87 -9.59
CA THR A 3 -2.97 4.38 -8.23
C THR A 3 -2.18 3.10 -7.95
N LEU A 4 -1.41 3.10 -6.87
CA LEU A 4 -0.62 1.96 -6.39
C LEU A 4 -1.17 1.46 -5.06
N SER A 5 -1.51 0.18 -4.97
CA SER A 5 -1.92 -0.47 -3.72
C SER A 5 -0.75 -1.25 -3.12
N VAL A 6 -0.46 -1.02 -1.85
CA VAL A 6 0.50 -1.81 -1.09
C VAL A 6 -0.28 -2.71 -0.14
N CYS A 7 -0.28 -4.01 -0.39
CA CYS A 7 -1.20 -4.91 0.26
C CYS A 7 -0.58 -6.26 0.63
N ASN A 8 -0.89 -6.75 1.81
CA ASN A 8 -0.65 -8.11 2.28
C ASN A 8 -1.52 -8.34 3.51
N LEU A 9 -2.10 -9.53 3.64
CA LEU A 9 -2.94 -9.90 4.79
C LEU A 9 -2.13 -10.17 6.05
N LYS A 10 -0.82 -10.30 5.94
CA LYS A 10 0.04 -10.48 7.08
C LYS A 10 0.39 -9.13 7.71
N GLY A 11 0.21 -9.03 9.03
CA GLY A 11 0.67 -7.88 9.80
C GLY A 11 2.19 -7.82 9.91
N GLY A 12 2.76 -6.62 10.06
CA GLY A 12 4.19 -6.44 10.33
C GLY A 12 5.13 -6.77 9.16
N VAL A 13 4.64 -6.80 7.92
CA VAL A 13 5.46 -7.00 6.71
C VAL A 13 5.96 -5.70 6.07
N GLY A 14 5.73 -4.56 6.70
CA GLY A 14 6.22 -3.27 6.24
C GLY A 14 5.34 -2.59 5.18
N LYS A 15 4.03 -2.83 5.15
CA LYS A 15 3.10 -2.14 4.23
C LYS A 15 3.15 -0.63 4.41
N THR A 16 2.75 -0.13 5.57
CA THR A 16 2.75 1.30 5.91
C THR A 16 4.13 1.92 5.72
N THR A 17 5.19 1.25 6.19
CA THR A 17 6.56 1.72 6.02
C THR A 17 6.94 1.87 4.55
N THR A 18 6.47 0.96 3.69
CA THR A 18 6.69 1.04 2.23
C THR A 18 5.91 2.22 1.64
N VAL A 19 4.64 2.38 2.01
CA VAL A 19 3.79 3.48 1.52
C VAL A 19 4.39 4.84 1.86
N VAL A 20 4.70 5.09 3.14
CA VAL A 20 5.19 6.41 3.57
C VAL A 20 6.55 6.75 2.96
N ASN A 21 7.47 5.78 2.87
CA ASN A 21 8.78 6.04 2.29
C ASN A 21 8.75 6.15 0.75
N MET A 22 7.89 5.40 0.06
CA MET A 22 7.67 5.60 -1.38
C MET A 22 7.06 6.97 -1.66
N ALA A 23 6.04 7.38 -0.88
CA ALA A 23 5.45 8.71 -1.01
C ALA A 23 6.50 9.80 -0.79
N GLY A 24 7.34 9.66 0.25
CA GLY A 24 8.44 10.58 0.52
C GLY A 24 9.44 10.68 -0.63
N VAL A 25 9.92 9.55 -1.16
CA VAL A 25 10.86 9.55 -2.30
C VAL A 25 10.23 10.15 -3.55
N LEU A 26 9.00 9.77 -3.90
CA LEU A 26 8.31 10.31 -5.07
C LEU A 26 8.08 11.82 -4.95
N ALA A 27 7.72 12.30 -3.77
CA ALA A 27 7.47 13.73 -3.53
C ALA A 27 8.74 14.56 -3.46
N VAL A 28 9.76 14.10 -2.71
CA VAL A 28 10.96 14.89 -2.42
C VAL A 28 12.01 14.77 -3.52
N GLU A 29 12.29 13.54 -3.99
CA GLU A 29 13.37 13.32 -4.95
C GLU A 29 12.90 13.38 -6.41
N PHE A 30 11.66 12.97 -6.69
CA PHE A 30 11.08 13.00 -8.04
C PHE A 30 10.09 14.15 -8.27
N ASN A 31 9.87 15.01 -7.27
CA ASN A 31 8.96 16.17 -7.32
C ASN A 31 7.56 15.82 -7.88
N LYS A 32 6.99 14.68 -7.43
CA LYS A 32 5.66 14.24 -7.81
C LYS A 32 4.64 14.59 -6.73
N LYS A 33 3.47 15.07 -7.12
CA LYS A 33 2.37 15.28 -6.18
C LYS A 33 1.68 13.95 -5.90
N VAL A 34 1.65 13.53 -4.63
CA VAL A 34 1.20 12.22 -4.16
C VAL A 34 0.04 12.38 -3.18
N LEU A 35 -1.00 11.60 -3.38
CA LEU A 35 -2.03 11.35 -2.37
C LEU A 35 -1.72 10.01 -1.67
N VAL A 36 -1.56 10.02 -0.37
CA VAL A 36 -1.56 8.79 0.43
C VAL A 36 -2.98 8.52 0.88
N VAL A 37 -3.47 7.32 0.60
CA VAL A 37 -4.78 6.86 1.10
C VAL A 37 -4.53 5.86 2.20
N ASP A 38 -4.82 6.23 3.43
CA ASP A 38 -4.80 5.30 4.55
C ASP A 38 -6.09 4.46 4.52
N ASN A 39 -5.94 3.17 4.34
CA ASN A 39 -7.02 2.20 4.24
C ASN A 39 -6.88 1.09 5.30
N ASP A 40 -6.29 1.46 6.45
CA ASP A 40 -6.19 0.62 7.63
C ASP A 40 -6.91 1.31 8.81
N GLN A 41 -7.83 0.62 9.47
CA GLN A 41 -8.52 1.13 10.68
C GLN A 41 -7.56 1.56 11.79
N GLN A 42 -6.32 1.07 11.81
CA GLN A 42 -5.30 1.48 12.77
C GLN A 42 -4.75 2.89 12.49
N GLY A 43 -4.95 3.44 11.28
CA GLY A 43 -4.53 4.78 10.93
C GLY A 43 -3.02 5.03 11.00
N ASN A 44 -2.20 4.00 10.74
CA ASN A 44 -0.75 4.10 10.92
C ASN A 44 -0.10 5.08 9.94
N ALA A 45 -0.57 5.16 8.70
CA ALA A 45 -0.09 6.15 7.74
C ALA A 45 -0.55 7.56 8.16
N SER A 46 -1.80 7.70 8.62
CA SER A 46 -2.34 8.96 9.14
C SER A 46 -1.55 9.48 10.35
N GLN A 47 -1.16 8.58 11.26
CA GLN A 47 -0.32 8.92 12.41
C GLN A 47 1.08 9.36 11.97
N PHE A 48 1.69 8.66 11.01
CA PHE A 48 3.01 9.02 10.48
C PHE A 48 3.01 10.44 9.89
N PHE A 49 1.98 10.82 9.18
CA PHE A 49 1.86 12.17 8.60
C PHE A 49 1.30 13.22 9.58
N CYS A 50 1.09 12.86 10.85
CA CYS A 50 0.54 13.74 11.90
C CYS A 50 -0.83 14.35 11.55
N VAL A 51 -1.66 13.58 10.83
CA VAL A 51 -3.02 13.98 10.42
C VAL A 51 -4.10 13.04 10.99
N PHE A 52 -3.70 12.12 11.89
CA PHE A 52 -4.63 11.22 12.56
C PHE A 52 -5.52 12.00 13.54
N ASP A 53 -6.83 11.80 13.37
CA ASP A 53 -7.84 12.34 14.28
C ASP A 53 -8.99 11.31 14.36
N ILE A 54 -9.36 10.91 15.58
CA ILE A 54 -10.37 9.89 15.81
C ILE A 54 -11.78 10.37 15.46
N ASP A 55 -12.03 11.68 15.52
CA ASP A 55 -13.32 12.30 15.27
C ASP A 55 -13.44 12.89 13.85
N ALA A 56 -12.35 12.89 13.09
CA ALA A 56 -12.34 13.47 11.74
C ALA A 56 -12.79 12.48 10.67
N SER A 57 -13.48 13.01 9.66
CA SER A 57 -13.84 12.28 8.45
C SER A 57 -12.60 11.87 7.65
N GLY A 58 -12.66 10.68 7.04
CA GLY A 58 -11.58 10.11 6.26
C GLY A 58 -12.08 9.04 5.27
N THR A 59 -11.30 7.99 5.11
CA THR A 59 -11.60 6.89 4.18
C THR A 59 -12.95 6.22 4.50
N ALA A 60 -13.33 6.14 5.78
CA ALA A 60 -14.61 5.54 6.20
C ALA A 60 -15.81 6.28 5.59
N GLU A 61 -15.85 7.59 5.77
CA GLU A 61 -16.95 8.44 5.33
C GLU A 61 -17.03 8.52 3.80
N VAL A 62 -15.86 8.51 3.12
CA VAL A 62 -15.80 8.41 1.66
C VAL A 62 -16.38 7.07 1.17
N LEU A 63 -16.05 5.95 1.80
CA LEU A 63 -16.59 4.64 1.43
C LEU A 63 -18.07 4.52 1.73
N CYS A 64 -18.59 5.16 2.78
CA CYS A 64 -20.00 5.22 3.09
C CYS A 64 -20.77 6.24 2.24
N MET A 65 -20.08 7.07 1.44
CA MET A 65 -20.66 8.18 0.66
C MET A 65 -21.32 9.25 1.53
N GLU A 66 -20.80 9.44 2.73
CA GLU A 66 -21.29 10.43 3.69
C GLU A 66 -20.61 11.79 3.50
N GLU A 67 -19.35 11.78 2.98
CA GLU A 67 -18.55 12.97 2.77
C GLU A 67 -17.85 12.93 1.39
N ASN A 68 -17.65 14.11 0.80
CA ASN A 68 -16.84 14.22 -0.39
C ASN A 68 -15.35 13.99 -0.06
N ILE A 69 -14.63 13.28 -0.91
CA ILE A 69 -13.20 12.97 -0.70
C ILE A 69 -12.35 14.24 -0.50
N ARG A 70 -12.71 15.36 -1.12
CA ARG A 70 -11.98 16.63 -1.00
C ARG A 70 -12.04 17.21 0.41
N ASP A 71 -13.16 17.03 1.09
CA ASP A 71 -13.37 17.53 2.44
C ASP A 71 -12.66 16.64 3.49
N CYS A 72 -12.38 15.38 3.13
CA CYS A 72 -11.67 14.42 3.97
C CYS A 72 -10.13 14.54 3.85
N ILE A 73 -9.60 15.06 2.73
CA ILE A 73 -8.14 15.15 2.51
C ILE A 73 -7.50 16.15 3.48
N ARG A 74 -6.35 15.76 4.03
CA ARG A 74 -5.53 16.59 4.92
C ARG A 74 -4.19 16.91 4.28
N LYS A 75 -3.76 18.17 4.42
CA LYS A 75 -2.43 18.63 4.02
C LYS A 75 -1.40 18.15 5.02
N THR A 76 -0.22 17.80 4.54
CA THR A 76 0.93 17.47 5.39
C THR A 76 1.95 18.61 5.41
N ASN A 77 3.01 18.43 6.18
CA ASN A 77 4.14 19.38 6.17
C ASN A 77 4.92 19.37 4.84
N ASN A 78 4.73 18.35 4.00
CA ASN A 78 5.32 18.31 2.67
C ASN A 78 4.29 18.80 1.62
N PRO A 79 4.55 19.88 0.86
CA PRO A 79 3.59 20.46 -0.08
C PRO A 79 3.19 19.50 -1.23
N ASN A 80 3.99 18.46 -1.46
CA ASN A 80 3.73 17.47 -2.49
C ASN A 80 3.05 16.19 -1.95
N ILE A 81 2.69 16.14 -0.66
CA ILE A 81 2.00 14.98 -0.08
C ILE A 81 0.75 15.44 0.65
N ASP A 82 -0.39 14.92 0.22
CA ASP A 82 -1.64 15.03 0.93
C ASP A 82 -2.08 13.62 1.39
N VAL A 83 -2.94 13.54 2.40
CA VAL A 83 -3.41 12.27 2.98
C VAL A 83 -4.93 12.25 3.03
N LEU A 84 -5.53 11.17 2.55
CA LEU A 84 -6.87 10.75 2.94
C LEU A 84 -6.71 9.87 4.18
N PRO A 85 -7.04 10.35 5.40
CA PRO A 85 -6.74 9.64 6.63
C PRO A 85 -7.72 8.50 6.90
N ALA A 86 -7.34 7.58 7.78
CA ALA A 86 -8.22 6.60 8.37
C ALA A 86 -8.13 6.60 9.90
N ASN A 87 -9.18 6.11 10.51
CA ASN A 87 -9.29 5.86 11.94
C ASN A 87 -10.20 4.65 12.19
N MET A 88 -10.56 4.40 13.44
CA MET A 88 -11.40 3.24 13.82
C MET A 88 -12.80 3.24 13.19
N ASN A 89 -13.29 4.37 12.65
CA ASN A 89 -14.57 4.43 11.91
C ASN A 89 -14.55 3.51 10.69
N LEU A 90 -13.38 3.25 10.09
CA LEU A 90 -13.27 2.33 8.95
C LEU A 90 -13.75 0.91 9.29
N ALA A 91 -13.60 0.46 10.54
CA ALA A 91 -14.15 -0.82 10.98
C ALA A 91 -15.69 -0.81 11.01
N ALA A 92 -16.31 0.31 11.37
CA ALA A 92 -17.76 0.48 11.32
C ALA A 92 -18.25 0.58 9.88
N ALA A 93 -17.56 1.36 9.04
CA ALA A 93 -17.86 1.47 7.61
C ALA A 93 -17.84 0.11 6.90
N ASN A 94 -16.84 -0.73 7.16
CA ASN A 94 -16.77 -2.08 6.61
C ASN A 94 -17.98 -2.94 6.99
N ARG A 95 -18.48 -2.84 8.24
CA ARG A 95 -19.71 -3.54 8.67
C ARG A 95 -20.95 -2.97 7.97
N GLU A 96 -21.03 -1.65 7.84
CA GLU A 96 -22.13 -0.99 7.16
C GLU A 96 -22.22 -1.40 5.69
N LEU A 97 -21.10 -1.41 4.99
CA LEU A 97 -20.99 -1.86 3.60
C LEU A 97 -21.42 -3.32 3.38
N MET A 98 -21.37 -4.17 4.42
CA MET A 98 -21.89 -5.53 4.36
C MET A 98 -23.42 -5.56 4.28
N ILE A 99 -24.10 -4.60 4.91
CA ILE A 99 -25.54 -4.61 5.14
C ILE A 99 -26.29 -3.69 4.16
N LYS A 100 -25.75 -2.51 3.93
CA LYS A 100 -26.39 -1.48 3.10
C LYS A 100 -26.00 -1.64 1.63
N SER A 101 -27.01 -1.89 0.78
CA SER A 101 -26.92 -1.68 -0.66
C SER A 101 -27.39 -0.26 -0.98
N GLY A 102 -26.57 0.52 -1.68
CA GLY A 102 -26.91 1.85 -2.16
C GLY A 102 -27.13 1.87 -3.67
N GLU A 103 -27.36 3.05 -4.25
CA GLU A 103 -27.47 3.24 -5.70
C GLU A 103 -26.16 2.93 -6.44
N MET A 104 -25.01 3.20 -5.79
CA MET A 104 -23.68 2.88 -6.33
C MET A 104 -23.19 1.55 -5.73
N PRO A 105 -22.66 0.63 -6.57
CA PRO A 105 -22.02 -0.59 -6.08
C PRO A 105 -20.93 -0.26 -5.06
N ARG A 106 -20.94 -0.95 -3.94
CA ARG A 106 -20.04 -0.69 -2.80
C ARG A 106 -18.57 -0.97 -3.10
N GLU A 107 -18.29 -1.80 -4.09
CA GLU A 107 -16.93 -2.18 -4.50
C GLU A 107 -16.19 -1.08 -5.25
N ILE A 108 -16.89 -0.12 -5.85
CA ILE A 108 -16.30 0.92 -6.72
C ILE A 108 -16.17 2.30 -6.08
N ARG A 109 -16.63 2.48 -4.85
CA ARG A 109 -16.77 3.80 -4.23
C ARG A 109 -15.46 4.57 -4.11
N LEU A 110 -14.38 3.90 -3.68
CA LEU A 110 -13.07 4.53 -3.62
C LEU A 110 -12.55 4.91 -5.02
N ARG A 111 -12.81 4.07 -6.02
CA ARG A 111 -12.42 4.37 -7.42
C ARG A 111 -13.10 5.63 -7.91
N GLU A 112 -14.41 5.74 -7.73
CA GLU A 112 -15.19 6.90 -8.18
C GLU A 112 -14.73 8.18 -7.44
N ALA A 113 -14.51 8.09 -6.13
CA ALA A 113 -13.98 9.21 -5.36
C ALA A 113 -12.58 9.65 -5.85
N LEU A 114 -11.68 8.72 -6.11
CA LEU A 114 -10.33 9.03 -6.61
C LEU A 114 -10.34 9.59 -8.04
N LEU A 115 -11.33 9.25 -8.87
CA LEU A 115 -11.49 9.82 -10.21
C LEU A 115 -11.73 11.32 -10.19
N GLU A 116 -12.36 11.87 -9.16
CA GLU A 116 -12.55 13.32 -8.98
C GLU A 116 -11.21 14.06 -8.85
N LEU A 117 -10.18 13.39 -8.33
CA LEU A 117 -8.86 13.95 -8.05
C LEU A 117 -7.82 13.68 -9.15
N ARG A 118 -8.21 13.02 -10.25
CA ARG A 118 -7.27 12.49 -11.26
C ARG A 118 -6.31 13.51 -11.89
N HIS A 119 -6.66 14.80 -11.86
CA HIS A 119 -5.86 15.89 -12.41
C HIS A 119 -5.02 16.65 -11.36
N GLU A 120 -5.18 16.31 -10.07
CA GLU A 120 -4.53 17.02 -8.96
C GLU A 120 -3.27 16.31 -8.47
N TYR A 121 -3.24 14.97 -8.58
CA TYR A 121 -2.13 14.14 -8.14
C TYR A 121 -1.53 13.36 -9.30
N VAL A 122 -0.23 13.12 -9.24
CA VAL A 122 0.46 12.21 -10.17
C VAL A 122 0.24 10.76 -9.74
N PHE A 123 0.36 10.51 -8.43
CA PHE A 123 0.15 9.20 -7.83
C PHE A 123 -0.83 9.24 -6.67
N ALA A 124 -1.60 8.16 -6.50
CA ALA A 124 -2.25 7.81 -5.25
C ALA A 124 -1.64 6.50 -4.74
N ILE A 125 -1.20 6.45 -3.48
CA ILE A 125 -0.64 5.25 -2.86
C ILE A 125 -1.53 4.82 -1.71
N ILE A 126 -2.07 3.60 -1.78
CA ILE A 126 -3.02 3.07 -0.81
C ILE A 126 -2.30 2.15 0.18
N ASP A 127 -2.37 2.49 1.46
CA ASP A 127 -1.90 1.65 2.58
C ASP A 127 -3.04 0.77 3.08
N ASN A 128 -2.98 -0.53 2.83
CA ASN A 128 -4.05 -1.44 3.21
C ASN A 128 -3.80 -2.11 4.57
N GLY A 129 -4.88 -2.24 5.33
CA GLY A 129 -4.91 -3.10 6.51
C GLY A 129 -4.67 -4.58 6.19
N PRO A 130 -4.52 -5.43 7.22
CA PRO A 130 -4.29 -6.87 7.05
C PRO A 130 -5.58 -7.68 6.88
N ASN A 131 -6.70 -7.05 6.56
CA ASN A 131 -8.01 -7.67 6.50
C ASN A 131 -8.50 -7.85 5.06
N LEU A 132 -9.34 -8.88 4.83
CA LEU A 132 -10.12 -9.05 3.61
C LEU A 132 -11.52 -8.51 3.85
N ASP A 133 -11.67 -7.22 3.77
CA ASP A 133 -12.94 -6.51 3.97
C ASP A 133 -13.30 -5.64 2.76
N PHE A 134 -14.40 -4.88 2.85
CA PHE A 134 -14.84 -4.04 1.73
C PHE A 134 -13.88 -2.90 1.42
N SER A 135 -13.19 -2.38 2.42
CA SER A 135 -12.17 -1.34 2.19
C SER A 135 -11.00 -1.90 1.37
N PHE A 136 -10.59 -3.14 1.64
CA PHE A 136 -9.58 -3.84 0.83
C PHE A 136 -10.05 -4.07 -0.61
N ASP A 137 -11.30 -4.53 -0.80
CA ASP A 137 -11.88 -4.70 -2.15
C ASP A 137 -11.92 -3.38 -2.91
N ASN A 138 -12.37 -2.30 -2.27
CA ASN A 138 -12.37 -0.96 -2.85
C ASN A 138 -10.97 -0.52 -3.26
N SER A 139 -9.94 -0.82 -2.45
CA SER A 139 -8.57 -0.50 -2.81
C SER A 139 -8.13 -1.23 -4.08
N LEU A 140 -8.42 -2.52 -4.20
CA LEU A 140 -8.08 -3.32 -5.40
C LEU A 140 -8.82 -2.85 -6.64
N VAL A 141 -10.09 -2.43 -6.49
CA VAL A 141 -10.89 -1.92 -7.60
C VAL A 141 -10.42 -0.54 -8.06
N ALA A 142 -9.94 0.29 -7.14
CA ALA A 142 -9.43 1.63 -7.43
C ALA A 142 -7.99 1.64 -7.97
N THR A 143 -7.30 0.51 -7.95
CA THR A 143 -5.85 0.40 -8.18
C THR A 143 -5.51 0.11 -9.64
N ASN A 144 -4.48 0.80 -10.17
CA ASN A 144 -3.83 0.41 -11.43
C ASN A 144 -2.80 -0.70 -11.19
N ASP A 145 -2.01 -0.57 -10.13
CA ASP A 145 -0.87 -1.43 -9.85
C ASP A 145 -0.84 -1.85 -8.38
N TYR A 146 -0.36 -3.07 -8.08
CA TYR A 146 -0.18 -3.46 -6.70
C TYR A 146 1.16 -4.13 -6.44
N ILE A 147 1.70 -3.86 -5.24
CA ILE A 147 2.92 -4.45 -4.68
C ILE A 147 2.53 -5.24 -3.43
N VAL A 148 3.14 -6.41 -3.26
CA VAL A 148 2.96 -7.24 -2.07
C VAL A 148 4.26 -7.28 -1.27
N PRO A 149 4.39 -6.49 -0.18
CA PRO A 149 5.53 -6.59 0.73
C PRO A 149 5.51 -7.95 1.42
N VAL A 150 6.68 -8.60 1.47
CA VAL A 150 6.85 -9.93 2.03
C VAL A 150 8.04 -9.96 2.95
N LYS A 151 7.82 -10.25 4.23
CA LYS A 151 8.89 -10.68 5.13
C LYS A 151 9.04 -12.19 5.01
N ILE A 152 10.21 -12.64 4.61
CA ILE A 152 10.45 -14.07 4.37
C ILE A 152 10.43 -14.84 5.70
N ASP A 153 9.44 -15.71 5.82
CA ASP A 153 9.29 -16.69 6.88
C ASP A 153 8.38 -17.85 6.39
N LYS A 154 8.14 -18.83 7.25
CA LYS A 154 7.33 -20.02 6.94
C LYS A 154 5.95 -19.69 6.35
N TRP A 155 5.36 -18.54 6.67
CA TRP A 155 3.99 -18.17 6.29
C TRP A 155 3.93 -17.11 5.17
N ALA A 156 5.11 -16.67 4.68
CA ALA A 156 5.20 -15.61 3.66
C ALA A 156 4.37 -15.92 2.41
N PHE A 157 4.39 -17.16 1.98
CA PHE A 157 3.67 -17.64 0.81
C PHE A 157 2.15 -17.46 0.90
N TYR A 158 1.57 -17.82 2.06
CA TYR A 158 0.11 -17.74 2.23
C TYR A 158 -0.41 -16.31 2.07
N GLY A 159 0.32 -15.32 2.60
CA GLY A 159 -0.05 -13.91 2.45
C GLY A 159 -0.15 -13.47 0.99
N VAL A 160 0.83 -13.87 0.16
CA VAL A 160 0.83 -13.56 -1.28
C VAL A 160 -0.30 -14.29 -1.99
N SER A 161 -0.48 -15.59 -1.71
CA SER A 161 -1.52 -16.41 -2.33
C SER A 161 -2.93 -15.85 -2.09
N PHE A 162 -3.25 -15.44 -0.86
CA PHE A 162 -4.56 -14.87 -0.54
C PHE A 162 -4.80 -13.54 -1.26
N VAL A 163 -3.79 -12.66 -1.32
CA VAL A 163 -3.89 -11.41 -2.09
C VAL A 163 -4.16 -11.71 -3.55
N GLN A 164 -3.41 -12.64 -4.17
CA GLN A 164 -3.59 -13.02 -5.57
C GLN A 164 -4.99 -13.59 -5.85
N GLN A 165 -5.51 -14.43 -4.96
CA GLN A 165 -6.86 -14.97 -5.07
C GLN A 165 -7.91 -13.84 -5.03
N ARG A 166 -7.73 -12.86 -4.10
CA ARG A 166 -8.68 -11.73 -4.01
C ARG A 166 -8.59 -10.82 -5.22
N VAL A 167 -7.38 -10.50 -5.69
CA VAL A 167 -7.16 -9.75 -6.93
C VAL A 167 -7.84 -10.44 -8.10
N LYS A 168 -7.68 -11.76 -8.26
CA LYS A 168 -8.35 -12.53 -9.31
C LYS A 168 -9.87 -12.40 -9.26
N ALA A 169 -10.45 -12.44 -8.06
CA ALA A 169 -11.90 -12.26 -7.88
C ALA A 169 -12.35 -10.84 -8.25
N MET A 170 -11.61 -9.82 -7.82
CA MET A 170 -11.95 -8.41 -8.13
C MET A 170 -11.70 -8.07 -9.60
N SER A 171 -10.63 -8.60 -10.23
CA SER A 171 -10.32 -8.35 -11.63
C SER A 171 -11.35 -8.94 -12.59
N GLN A 172 -12.01 -10.02 -12.20
CA GLN A 172 -12.99 -10.68 -13.04
C GLN A 172 -14.21 -9.79 -13.33
N TYR A 173 -14.62 -8.94 -12.40
CA TYR A 173 -15.87 -8.17 -12.49
C TYR A 173 -15.67 -6.66 -12.43
N TRP A 174 -14.65 -6.18 -11.73
CA TRP A 174 -14.54 -4.77 -11.36
C TRP A 174 -13.30 -4.05 -11.90
N ASN A 175 -12.15 -4.74 -11.96
CA ASN A 175 -10.88 -4.14 -12.39
C ASN A 175 -10.03 -5.11 -13.21
N PRO A 176 -10.38 -5.37 -14.48
CA PRO A 176 -9.66 -6.35 -15.32
C PRO A 176 -8.22 -5.94 -15.66
N ASN A 177 -7.87 -4.67 -15.47
CA ASN A 177 -6.59 -4.09 -15.86
C ASN A 177 -5.62 -3.88 -14.69
N ILE A 178 -5.90 -4.49 -13.53
CA ILE A 178 -4.99 -4.39 -12.37
C ILE A 178 -3.68 -5.13 -12.64
N ASN A 179 -2.53 -4.45 -12.45
CA ASN A 179 -1.22 -5.01 -12.74
C ASN A 179 -0.47 -5.44 -11.46
N PHE A 180 0.08 -6.63 -11.49
CA PHE A 180 1.00 -7.08 -10.45
C PHE A 180 2.41 -6.58 -10.72
N VAL A 181 2.89 -5.61 -9.93
CA VAL A 181 4.27 -5.11 -10.03
C VAL A 181 5.25 -6.17 -9.56
N GLY A 182 4.99 -6.77 -8.39
CA GLY A 182 5.80 -7.87 -7.85
C GLY A 182 5.72 -7.98 -6.32
N CYS A 183 6.31 -9.04 -5.79
CA CYS A 183 6.58 -9.19 -4.37
C CYS A 183 7.80 -8.36 -3.99
N LEU A 184 7.69 -7.55 -2.93
CA LEU A 184 8.78 -6.77 -2.35
C LEU A 184 9.30 -7.49 -1.11
N VAL A 185 10.51 -8.02 -1.15
CA VAL A 185 11.14 -8.58 0.05
C VAL A 185 11.49 -7.43 1.00
N THR A 186 11.00 -7.52 2.23
CA THR A 186 11.21 -6.52 3.28
C THR A 186 11.96 -7.11 4.47
N MET A 187 12.62 -6.26 5.24
CA MET A 187 13.37 -6.64 6.45
C MET A 187 14.38 -7.77 6.20
N GLN A 188 14.99 -7.79 5.00
CA GLN A 188 15.92 -8.82 4.59
C GLN A 188 17.23 -8.77 5.41
N HIS A 189 17.65 -9.93 5.91
CA HIS A 189 18.96 -10.12 6.56
C HIS A 189 19.94 -10.79 5.59
N ASN A 190 21.12 -10.20 5.38
CA ASN A 190 22.08 -10.65 4.36
C ASN A 190 22.64 -12.07 4.57
N THR A 191 22.57 -12.60 5.79
CA THR A 191 23.25 -13.83 6.20
C THR A 191 22.32 -15.01 6.44
N ASN A 192 21.01 -14.83 6.26
CA ASN A 192 20.04 -15.87 6.58
C ASN A 192 19.83 -16.81 5.38
N ALA A 193 20.32 -18.05 5.49
CA ALA A 193 20.16 -19.08 4.45
C ALA A 193 18.68 -19.43 4.22
N LEU A 194 17.87 -19.46 5.29
CA LEU A 194 16.43 -19.73 5.20
C LEU A 194 15.66 -18.63 4.44
N GLU A 195 16.09 -17.36 4.57
CA GLU A 195 15.49 -16.27 3.79
C GLU A 195 15.78 -16.45 2.30
N ARG A 196 17.00 -16.85 1.92
CA ARG A 196 17.32 -17.12 0.51
C ARG A 196 16.52 -18.27 -0.06
N GLU A 197 16.38 -19.35 0.68
CA GLU A 197 15.54 -20.49 0.28
C GLU A 197 14.06 -20.07 0.13
N GLY A 198 13.53 -19.30 1.07
CA GLY A 198 12.15 -18.79 1.00
C GLY A 198 11.90 -17.84 -0.19
N GLU A 199 12.90 -17.00 -0.54
CA GLU A 199 12.83 -16.18 -1.75
C GLU A 199 12.80 -17.05 -3.02
N GLU A 200 13.67 -18.08 -3.10
CA GLU A 200 13.67 -19.01 -4.22
C GLU A 200 12.34 -19.76 -4.37
N TRP A 201 11.70 -20.13 -3.26
CA TRP A 201 10.38 -20.74 -3.29
C TRP A 201 9.30 -19.80 -3.84
N LEU A 202 9.35 -18.52 -3.47
CA LEU A 202 8.41 -17.53 -4.03
C LEU A 202 8.65 -17.33 -5.53
N GLU A 203 9.92 -17.24 -5.96
CA GLU A 203 10.29 -16.96 -7.34
C GLU A 203 10.09 -18.15 -8.27
N LYS A 204 10.50 -19.34 -7.83
CA LYS A 204 10.49 -20.56 -8.66
C LYS A 204 9.25 -21.43 -8.48
N GLY A 205 8.49 -21.21 -7.39
CA GLY A 205 7.47 -22.13 -6.91
C GLY A 205 8.08 -23.34 -6.21
N HIS A 206 7.26 -24.17 -5.60
CA HIS A 206 7.68 -25.36 -4.88
C HIS A 206 6.79 -26.56 -5.28
N GLU A 207 7.33 -27.47 -6.08
CA GLU A 207 6.57 -28.55 -6.71
C GLU A 207 5.88 -29.48 -5.70
N SER A 208 6.57 -29.83 -4.59
CA SER A 208 6.01 -30.75 -3.59
C SER A 208 4.82 -30.16 -2.80
N THR A 209 4.66 -28.83 -2.80
CA THR A 209 3.56 -28.13 -2.12
C THR A 209 2.53 -27.57 -3.10
N GLY A 210 2.73 -27.70 -4.41
CA GLY A 210 1.88 -27.09 -5.44
C GLY A 210 1.97 -25.56 -5.45
N GLN A 211 3.03 -25.00 -4.88
CA GLN A 211 3.22 -23.56 -4.74
C GLN A 211 3.49 -22.87 -6.08
N GLN A 212 2.72 -21.83 -6.40
CA GLN A 212 2.89 -21.06 -7.64
C GLN A 212 4.12 -20.13 -7.58
N ARG A 213 4.59 -19.74 -8.77
CA ARG A 213 5.64 -18.74 -8.93
C ARG A 213 5.07 -17.34 -8.79
N TYR A 214 5.82 -16.44 -8.16
CA TYR A 214 5.46 -15.03 -8.11
C TYR A 214 6.55 -14.16 -8.72
N LYS A 215 6.14 -13.08 -9.37
CA LYS A 215 7.07 -12.05 -9.83
C LYS A 215 7.68 -11.35 -8.62
N MET A 216 9.00 -11.35 -8.52
CA MET A 216 9.73 -10.65 -7.49
C MET A 216 10.23 -9.30 -8.03
N LEU A 217 10.19 -8.26 -7.20
CA LEU A 217 10.90 -7.02 -7.47
C LEU A 217 12.42 -7.24 -7.32
N ASN A 218 13.21 -6.55 -8.16
CA ASN A 218 14.67 -6.60 -8.05
C ASN A 218 15.15 -5.92 -6.77
N THR A 219 14.44 -4.86 -6.37
CA THR A 219 14.72 -4.13 -5.14
C THR A 219 14.23 -4.92 -3.92
N LYS A 220 15.07 -4.96 -2.89
CA LYS A 220 14.77 -5.56 -1.58
C LYS A 220 15.05 -4.56 -0.47
N ILE A 221 14.17 -4.48 0.51
CA ILE A 221 14.34 -3.60 1.66
C ILE A 221 15.09 -4.35 2.77
N LYS A 222 16.32 -3.96 3.00
CA LYS A 222 17.15 -4.56 4.05
C LYS A 222 16.67 -4.14 5.44
N TYR A 223 16.78 -5.06 6.39
CA TYR A 223 16.52 -4.73 7.79
C TYR A 223 17.45 -3.61 8.26
N SER A 224 16.86 -2.61 8.89
CA SER A 224 17.61 -1.49 9.47
C SER A 224 16.86 -0.94 10.69
N PRO A 225 17.47 -0.90 11.87
CA PRO A 225 16.90 -0.24 13.04
C PRO A 225 16.54 1.23 12.79
N ARG A 226 17.27 1.90 11.89
CA ARG A 226 17.04 3.30 11.53
C ARG A 226 15.68 3.55 10.89
N VAL A 227 15.07 2.51 10.30
CA VAL A 227 13.69 2.62 9.78
C VAL A 227 12.70 2.78 10.94
N ASN A 228 12.89 2.04 12.04
CA ASN A 228 12.05 2.19 13.23
C ASN A 228 12.25 3.58 13.86
N ASP A 229 13.50 4.06 13.96
CA ASP A 229 13.81 5.38 14.49
C ASP A 229 13.15 6.49 13.64
N ALA A 230 13.20 6.37 12.31
CA ALA A 230 12.56 7.30 11.38
C ALA A 230 11.04 7.28 11.52
N THR A 231 10.44 6.09 11.58
CA THR A 231 8.99 5.92 11.76
C THR A 231 8.53 6.52 13.09
N PHE A 232 9.27 6.29 14.18
CA PHE A 232 8.95 6.85 15.49
C PHE A 232 9.01 8.39 15.52
N SER A 233 9.90 8.97 14.72
CA SER A 233 10.04 10.44 14.59
C SER A 233 9.11 11.05 13.53
N SER A 234 8.28 10.25 12.86
CA SER A 234 7.45 10.68 11.73
C SER A 234 8.25 11.35 10.60
N GLU A 235 9.45 10.83 10.35
CA GLU A 235 10.37 11.29 9.30
C GLU A 235 10.57 10.20 8.25
N PHE A 236 10.70 10.58 6.98
CA PHE A 236 11.11 9.64 5.95
C PHE A 236 12.52 9.14 6.20
N ILE A 237 12.79 7.87 5.90
CA ILE A 237 14.15 7.32 6.07
C ILE A 237 15.19 8.08 5.22
N GLY A 238 14.75 8.65 4.09
CA GLY A 238 15.57 9.49 3.23
C GLY A 238 16.00 10.80 3.87
N GLU A 239 15.17 11.37 4.74
CA GLU A 239 15.47 12.59 5.53
C GLU A 239 16.27 12.23 6.78
N ARG A 240 15.76 11.28 7.58
CA ARG A 240 16.38 10.88 8.85
C ARG A 240 17.77 10.28 8.68
N SER A 241 18.00 9.52 7.63
CA SER A 241 19.21 8.71 7.42
C SER A 241 19.52 8.55 5.94
N ALA A 242 19.69 9.66 5.21
CA ALA A 242 19.84 9.71 3.75
C ALA A 242 20.90 8.75 3.16
N ARG A 243 21.99 8.48 3.93
CA ARG A 243 23.08 7.59 3.51
C ARG A 243 22.88 6.14 3.93
N SER A 244 21.78 5.80 4.60
CA SER A 244 21.52 4.42 5.02
C SER A 244 21.17 3.53 3.83
N MET A 245 21.45 2.22 3.98
CA MET A 245 21.07 1.24 2.97
C MET A 245 19.54 1.21 2.78
N ALA A 246 18.76 1.37 3.85
CA ALA A 246 17.31 1.40 3.75
C ALA A 246 16.82 2.61 2.93
N ALA A 247 17.39 3.81 3.13
CA ALA A 247 17.07 4.98 2.30
C ALA A 247 17.38 4.72 0.82
N LYS A 248 18.56 4.13 0.54
CA LYS A 248 18.90 3.71 -0.83
C LYS A 248 17.88 2.72 -1.39
N ASN A 249 17.50 1.70 -0.62
CA ASN A 249 16.54 0.70 -1.10
C ASN A 249 15.18 1.30 -1.44
N TYR A 250 14.67 2.28 -0.67
CA TYR A 250 13.41 2.95 -1.03
C TYR A 250 13.53 3.83 -2.26
N ARG A 251 14.70 4.45 -2.52
CA ARG A 251 14.98 5.14 -3.78
C ARG A 251 15.00 4.18 -4.96
N ASP A 252 15.68 3.05 -4.80
CA ASP A 252 15.76 2.00 -5.83
C ASP A 252 14.36 1.46 -6.14
N LEU A 253 13.51 1.25 -5.11
CA LEU A 253 12.13 0.81 -5.26
C LEU A 253 11.28 1.83 -6.04
N ALA A 254 11.36 3.10 -5.68
CA ALA A 254 10.62 4.15 -6.39
C ALA A 254 11.08 4.24 -7.86
N ALA A 255 12.38 4.17 -8.12
CA ALA A 255 12.92 4.17 -9.48
C ALA A 255 12.50 2.91 -10.27
N GLU A 256 12.47 1.74 -9.64
CA GLU A 256 11.98 0.50 -10.27
C GLU A 256 10.49 0.61 -10.60
N TYR A 257 9.68 1.17 -9.71
CA TYR A 257 8.26 1.40 -9.95
C TYR A 257 8.02 2.42 -11.08
N LEU A 258 8.76 3.53 -11.11
CA LEU A 258 8.63 4.52 -12.18
C LEU A 258 8.94 3.90 -13.56
N ARG A 259 10.00 3.10 -13.67
CA ARG A 259 10.30 2.35 -14.91
C ARG A 259 9.19 1.36 -15.28
N PHE A 260 8.58 0.71 -14.28
CA PHE A 260 7.41 -0.15 -14.52
C PHE A 260 6.24 0.65 -15.10
N VAL A 261 5.96 1.83 -14.55
CA VAL A 261 4.88 2.73 -15.03
C VAL A 261 5.12 3.22 -16.46
N GLU A 262 6.37 3.54 -16.82
CA GLU A 262 6.74 4.00 -18.16
C GLU A 262 6.56 2.92 -19.25
N ASN A 263 6.62 1.65 -18.86
CA ASN A 263 6.53 0.50 -19.76
C ASN A 263 5.12 -0.12 -19.84
N ASN A 264 4.15 0.38 -19.06
CA ASN A 264 2.76 -0.11 -18.99
C ASN A 264 1.73 1.04 -18.98
#